data_a13c2134184d10d78973dddbb7c806c9
#
_entry.id   a13c2134184d10d78973dddbb7c806c9
#
_cell.length_a   1.000
_cell.length_b   1.000
_cell.length_c   1.000
_cell.angle_alpha   90.00
_cell.angle_beta   90.00
_cell.angle_gamma   90.00
#
_symmetry.space_group_name_H-M   'P 1'
#
loop_
_entity.id
_entity.type
_entity.pdbx_description
1 polymer ?
#
loop_
_entity_poly.entity_id
_entity_poly.type
_entity_poly.pdbx_seq_one_letter_code
_entity_poly.pdbx_strand_id
1 'polypeptide(L)'
;MKKVSIMGVQYKVFFNSNDSRLEYADADGITDSTTKEIHIAQFENCPNSISNLHDYKQKVLYHELIHAFLYESGLDSNSDWARNEEIVDWFALQHKKIDSVFGEID
;
A
#
# COMPACT_ATOMS: atom_id res chain seq x y z
N MET A 1 9.98 11.35 3.96
CA MET A 1 9.17 10.50 4.86
C MET A 1 7.87 11.23 5.16
N LYS A 2 6.75 10.53 5.05
CA LYS A 2 5.44 11.05 5.41
C LYS A 2 4.87 10.27 6.59
N LYS A 3 4.04 10.94 7.38
CA LYS A 3 3.32 10.30 8.48
C LYS A 3 1.85 10.24 8.13
N VAL A 4 1.21 9.12 8.44
CA VAL A 4 -0.22 8.93 8.21
C VAL A 4 -0.82 8.20 9.39
N SER A 5 -2.03 8.60 9.78
CA SER A 5 -2.76 7.94 10.85
C SER A 5 -3.72 6.91 10.26
N ILE A 6 -3.55 5.67 10.66
CA ILE A 6 -4.39 4.55 10.21
C ILE A 6 -5.11 4.01 11.43
N MET A 7 -6.41 4.27 11.50
CA MET A 7 -7.26 3.87 12.64
C MET A 7 -6.65 4.31 13.99
N GLY A 8 -6.10 5.54 14.02
CA GLY A 8 -5.50 6.10 15.22
C GLY A 8 -4.05 5.72 15.46
N VAL A 9 -3.48 4.86 14.64
CA VAL A 9 -2.09 4.43 14.76
C VAL A 9 -1.24 5.15 13.72
N GLN A 10 -0.17 5.81 14.16
CA GLN A 10 0.70 6.54 13.25
C GLN A 10 1.66 5.59 12.52
N TYR A 11 1.62 5.64 11.20
CA TYR A 11 2.57 4.96 10.33
C TYR A 11 3.50 5.96 9.68
N LYS A 12 4.73 5.54 9.43
CA LYS A 12 5.70 6.31 8.66
C LYS A 12 5.83 5.71 7.28
N VAL A 13 5.71 6.55 6.26
CA VAL A 13 5.80 6.11 4.86
C VAL A 13 7.12 6.65 4.30
N PHE A 14 7.96 5.74 3.83
CA PHE A 14 9.26 6.06 3.24
C PHE A 14 9.18 5.82 1.74
N PHE A 15 9.43 6.89 0.96
CA PHE A 15 9.49 6.81 -0.49
C PHE A 15 10.95 6.66 -0.93
N ASN A 16 11.15 6.07 -2.10
CA ASN A 16 12.48 5.82 -2.65
C ASN A 16 13.36 5.08 -1.63
N SER A 17 12.74 4.11 -0.97
CA SER A 17 13.39 3.34 0.08
C SER A 17 14.42 2.38 -0.50
N ASN A 18 15.54 2.23 0.20
CA ASN A 18 16.55 1.21 -0.09
C ASN A 18 16.58 0.12 0.99
N ASP A 19 15.48 -0.06 1.69
CA ASP A 19 15.36 -1.09 2.71
C ASP A 19 15.66 -2.46 2.09
N SER A 20 16.54 -3.23 2.73
CA SER A 20 17.00 -4.52 2.19
C SER A 20 15.87 -5.54 2.02
N ARG A 21 14.77 -5.40 2.76
CA ARG A 21 13.63 -6.32 2.64
C ARG A 21 12.95 -6.20 1.29
N LEU A 22 12.97 -5.02 0.67
CA LEU A 22 12.41 -4.83 -0.68
C LEU A 22 13.16 -5.65 -1.71
N GLU A 23 14.49 -5.61 -1.66
CA GLU A 23 15.33 -6.39 -2.56
C GLU A 23 15.20 -7.89 -2.29
N TYR A 24 15.26 -8.28 -1.02
CA TYR A 24 15.19 -9.68 -0.61
C TYR A 24 13.86 -10.32 -1.04
N ALA A 25 12.75 -9.61 -0.91
CA ALA A 25 11.42 -10.10 -1.26
C ALA A 25 11.07 -9.86 -2.74
N ASP A 26 11.94 -9.18 -3.51
CA ASP A 26 11.65 -8.73 -4.88
C ASP A 26 10.30 -7.99 -4.92
N ALA A 27 10.13 -7.06 -3.99
CA ALA A 27 8.88 -6.33 -3.81
C ALA A 27 9.06 -4.86 -4.11
N ASP A 28 8.00 -4.23 -4.62
CA ASP A 28 7.97 -2.80 -4.87
C ASP A 28 7.54 -2.01 -3.64
N GLY A 29 6.90 -2.66 -2.68
CA GLY A 29 6.50 -2.06 -1.42
C GLY A 29 6.38 -3.11 -0.32
N ILE A 30 6.54 -2.68 0.92
CA ILE A 30 6.31 -3.52 2.09
C ILE A 30 5.61 -2.73 3.17
N THR A 31 4.80 -3.42 3.97
CA THR A 31 4.19 -2.89 5.18
C THR A 31 4.68 -3.70 6.36
N ASP A 32 5.36 -3.04 7.28
CA ASP A 32 5.81 -3.67 8.52
C ASP A 32 4.91 -3.19 9.66
N SER A 33 3.96 -4.02 10.03
CA SER A 33 3.01 -3.70 11.10
C SER A 33 3.64 -3.70 12.49
N THR A 34 4.80 -4.30 12.65
CA THR A 34 5.50 -4.33 13.95
C THR A 34 6.21 -3.01 14.22
N THR A 35 6.75 -2.36 13.20
CA THR A 35 7.43 -1.06 13.33
C THR A 35 6.53 0.10 12.92
N LYS A 36 5.35 -0.18 12.36
CA LYS A 36 4.42 0.82 11.82
C LYS A 36 5.07 1.63 10.71
N GLU A 37 5.70 0.91 9.77
CA GLU A 37 6.40 1.52 8.64
C GLU A 37 5.93 0.92 7.33
N ILE A 38 5.85 1.79 6.33
CA ILE A 38 5.60 1.41 4.95
C ILE A 38 6.78 1.89 4.13
N HIS A 39 7.37 1.00 3.34
CA HIS A 39 8.50 1.34 2.46
C HIS A 39 8.10 1.11 1.02
N ILE A 40 8.28 2.13 0.19
CA ILE A 40 8.04 2.09 -1.24
C ILE A 40 9.39 2.16 -1.93
N ALA A 41 9.67 1.22 -2.80
CA ALA A 41 10.95 1.11 -3.49
C ALA A 41 11.20 2.31 -4.40
N GLN A 42 12.45 2.54 -4.71
CA GLN A 42 12.84 3.51 -5.73
C GLN A 42 12.65 2.86 -7.10
N PHE A 43 11.90 3.55 -7.97
CA PHE A 43 11.67 3.09 -9.33
C PHE A 43 12.48 3.91 -10.30
N GLU A 44 13.08 3.26 -11.28
CA GLU A 44 13.85 3.91 -12.33
C GLU A 44 13.30 3.54 -13.70
N ASN A 45 13.31 4.49 -14.62
CA ASN A 45 12.96 4.23 -16.01
C ASN A 45 14.03 3.37 -16.65
N CYS A 46 13.62 2.30 -17.31
CA CYS A 46 14.49 1.46 -18.13
C CYS A 46 13.72 1.08 -19.40
N PRO A 47 14.41 0.51 -20.41
CA PRO A 47 13.74 0.23 -21.70
C PRO A 47 12.48 -0.62 -21.62
N ASN A 48 12.35 -1.44 -20.58
CA ASN A 48 11.20 -2.33 -20.42
C ASN A 48 10.28 -1.90 -19.28
N SER A 49 10.46 -0.69 -18.73
CA SER A 49 9.65 -0.24 -17.61
C SER A 49 8.32 0.35 -18.08
N ILE A 50 7.36 0.42 -17.15
CA ILE A 50 6.11 1.14 -17.34
C ILE A 50 6.42 2.62 -17.51
N SER A 51 5.81 3.26 -18.51
CA SER A 51 6.10 4.67 -18.83
C SER A 51 5.65 5.63 -17.72
N ASN A 52 4.51 5.37 -17.08
CA ASN A 52 3.98 6.24 -16.02
C ASN A 52 4.32 5.68 -14.64
N LEU A 53 5.55 5.94 -14.21
CA LEU A 53 6.02 5.47 -12.91
C LEU A 53 5.35 6.18 -11.74
N HIS A 54 4.86 7.41 -11.94
CA HIS A 54 4.15 8.13 -10.88
C HIS A 54 2.86 7.40 -10.49
N ASP A 55 2.04 7.02 -11.47
CA ASP A 55 0.80 6.28 -11.22
C ASP A 55 1.08 4.89 -10.62
N TYR A 56 2.13 4.23 -11.10
CA TYR A 56 2.52 2.94 -10.57
C TYR A 56 2.94 3.06 -9.11
N LYS A 57 3.72 4.08 -8.77
CA LYS A 57 4.15 4.32 -7.40
C LYS A 57 2.95 4.56 -6.48
N GLN A 58 1.95 5.32 -6.96
CA GLN A 58 0.72 5.53 -6.19
C GLN A 58 -0.05 4.23 -5.97
N LYS A 59 -0.12 3.40 -7.00
CA LYS A 59 -0.77 2.09 -6.89
C LYS A 59 -0.10 1.24 -5.80
N VAL A 60 1.22 1.19 -5.81
CA VAL A 60 1.98 0.45 -4.80
C VAL A 60 1.72 1.01 -3.40
N LEU A 61 1.73 2.34 -3.26
CA LEU A 61 1.44 2.99 -1.98
C LEU A 61 0.05 2.62 -1.47
N TYR A 62 -0.96 2.72 -2.31
CA TYR A 62 -2.32 2.39 -1.90
C TYR A 62 -2.46 0.93 -1.48
N HIS A 63 -1.79 0.03 -2.20
CA HIS A 63 -1.77 -1.40 -1.86
C HIS A 63 -1.23 -1.59 -0.44
N GLU A 64 -0.10 -0.95 -0.11
CA GLU A 64 0.50 -1.07 1.23
C GLU A 64 -0.36 -0.40 2.30
N LEU A 65 -0.99 0.72 2.00
CA LEU A 65 -1.91 1.37 2.95
C LEU A 65 -3.10 0.47 3.29
N ILE A 66 -3.63 -0.27 2.31
CA ILE A 66 -4.72 -1.21 2.54
C ILE A 66 -4.26 -2.35 3.48
N HIS A 67 -3.05 -2.87 3.28
CA HIS A 67 -2.49 -3.87 4.20
C HIS A 67 -2.44 -3.34 5.64
N ALA A 68 -1.96 -2.11 5.82
CA ALA A 68 -1.90 -1.49 7.14
C ALA A 68 -3.30 -1.35 7.75
N PHE A 69 -4.26 -0.93 6.96
CA PHE A 69 -5.66 -0.80 7.39
C PHE A 69 -6.23 -2.13 7.85
N LEU A 70 -6.03 -3.18 7.06
CA LEU A 70 -6.53 -4.51 7.37
C LEU A 70 -5.88 -5.06 8.64
N TYR A 71 -4.60 -4.78 8.83
CA TYR A 71 -3.90 -5.18 10.04
C TYR A 71 -4.47 -4.45 11.27
N GLU A 72 -4.56 -3.11 11.20
CA GLU A 72 -5.01 -2.33 12.36
C GLU A 72 -6.48 -2.56 12.70
N SER A 73 -7.29 -2.98 11.73
CA SER A 73 -8.69 -3.37 11.98
C SER A 73 -8.84 -4.74 12.62
N GLY A 74 -7.76 -5.52 12.70
CA GLY A 74 -7.79 -6.88 13.23
C GLY A 74 -8.15 -7.95 12.21
N LEU A 75 -8.56 -7.56 11.00
CA LEU A 75 -8.98 -8.52 9.98
C LEU A 75 -7.81 -9.37 9.46
N ASP A 76 -6.63 -8.77 9.36
CA ASP A 76 -5.43 -9.49 8.91
C ASP A 76 -5.13 -10.71 9.79
N SER A 77 -5.38 -10.61 11.08
CA SER A 77 -5.12 -11.70 12.04
C SER A 77 -6.23 -12.75 12.07
N ASN A 78 -7.44 -12.42 11.60
CA ASN A 78 -8.62 -13.24 11.83
C ASN A 78 -9.32 -13.72 10.57
N SER A 79 -8.94 -13.21 9.40
CA SER A 79 -9.65 -13.52 8.15
C SER A 79 -8.67 -13.74 7.02
N ASP A 80 -8.73 -14.91 6.40
CA ASP A 80 -7.81 -15.25 5.30
C ASP A 80 -7.91 -14.29 4.12
N TRP A 81 -9.13 -13.84 3.80
CA TRP A 81 -9.34 -12.91 2.69
C TRP A 81 -8.58 -11.59 2.87
N ALA A 82 -8.36 -11.16 4.12
CA ALA A 82 -7.68 -9.91 4.40
C ALA A 82 -6.18 -9.96 4.08
N ARG A 83 -5.63 -11.15 3.90
CA ARG A 83 -4.24 -11.35 3.48
C ARG A 83 -4.13 -11.72 1.99
N ASN A 84 -5.25 -11.78 1.29
CA ASN A 84 -5.27 -12.11 -0.12
C ASN A 84 -4.83 -10.90 -0.95
N GLU A 85 -3.74 -11.05 -1.69
CA GLU A 85 -3.14 -9.97 -2.46
C GLU A 85 -4.06 -9.44 -3.57
N GLU A 86 -4.89 -10.30 -4.15
CA GLU A 86 -5.83 -9.87 -5.18
C GLU A 86 -6.90 -8.93 -4.63
N ILE A 87 -7.44 -9.24 -3.45
CA ILE A 87 -8.43 -8.38 -2.80
C ILE A 87 -7.80 -7.05 -2.38
N VAL A 88 -6.60 -7.09 -1.82
CA VAL A 88 -5.88 -5.87 -1.43
C VAL A 88 -5.65 -4.99 -2.65
N ASP A 89 -5.19 -5.57 -3.75
CA ASP A 89 -4.94 -4.84 -4.98
C ASP A 89 -6.23 -4.25 -5.56
N TRP A 90 -7.32 -5.01 -5.52
CA TRP A 90 -8.62 -4.54 -5.98
C TRP A 90 -9.08 -3.30 -5.21
N PHE A 91 -8.98 -3.33 -3.87
CA PHE A 91 -9.33 -2.17 -3.04
C PHE A 91 -8.43 -0.98 -3.37
N ALA A 92 -7.14 -1.20 -3.51
CA ALA A 92 -6.20 -0.14 -3.84
C ALA A 92 -6.56 0.56 -5.14
N LEU A 93 -7.03 -0.19 -6.13
CA LEU A 93 -7.41 0.34 -7.43
C LEU A 93 -8.80 0.98 -7.44
N GLN A 94 -9.72 0.50 -6.63
CA GLN A 94 -11.14 0.88 -6.73
C GLN A 94 -11.63 1.86 -5.67
N HIS A 95 -10.85 2.15 -4.63
CA HIS A 95 -11.34 2.92 -3.47
C HIS A 95 -11.93 4.28 -3.84
N LYS A 96 -11.32 5.00 -4.78
CA LYS A 96 -11.83 6.31 -5.21
C LYS A 96 -13.16 6.20 -5.92
N LYS A 97 -13.33 5.15 -6.73
CA LYS A 97 -14.59 4.90 -7.44
C LYS A 97 -15.69 4.52 -6.47
N ILE A 98 -15.37 3.69 -5.49
CA ILE A 98 -16.31 3.30 -4.43
C ILE A 98 -16.77 4.54 -3.67
N ASP A 99 -15.83 5.37 -3.25
CA ASP A 99 -16.11 6.60 -2.52
C ASP A 99 -17.00 7.54 -3.34
N SER A 100 -16.72 7.67 -4.62
CA SER A 100 -17.50 8.51 -5.53
C SER A 100 -18.95 8.03 -5.62
N VAL A 101 -19.19 6.74 -5.68
CA VAL A 101 -20.56 6.18 -5.72
C VAL A 101 -21.29 6.47 -4.43
N PHE A 102 -20.63 6.29 -3.28
CA PHE A 102 -21.24 6.61 -1.99
C PHE A 102 -21.58 8.09 -1.90
N GLY A 103 -20.72 8.96 -2.41
CA GLY A 103 -20.96 10.41 -2.42
C GLY A 103 -22.18 10.81 -3.25
N GLU A 104 -22.54 10.06 -4.27
CA GLU A 104 -23.74 10.34 -5.08
C GLU A 104 -25.04 10.10 -4.29
N ILE A 105 -25.01 9.18 -3.33
CA ILE A 105 -26.18 8.82 -2.53
C ILE A 105 -26.29 9.70 -1.28
N ASP A 106 -25.18 10.01 -0.66
CA ASP A 106 -25.10 10.82 0.55
C ASP A 106 -25.39 12.28 0.25
#